data_8fe7acb90ed01284ebe50460b1bbf32b
#
_entry.id   8fe7acb90ed01284ebe50460b1bbf32b
#
_cell.length_a   1.000
_cell.length_b   1.000
_cell.length_c   1.000
_cell.angle_alpha   90.00
_cell.angle_beta   90.00
_cell.angle_gamma   90.00
#
_symmetry.space_group_name_H-M   'P 1'
#
loop_
_entity.id
_entity.type
_entity.pdbx_description
1 polymer ?
#
loop_
_entity_poly.entity_id
_entity_poly.type
_entity_poly.pdbx_seq_one_letter_code
_entity_poly.pdbx_strand_id
1 'polypeptide(L)'
;MLRVITLLLLLFSINCFGAVGKITEEKGSAEITRSKTKIGAKLNTGIESMDSVETVNGVIGITFDDDTKVRVTEHSKLLIDDFVYDPKSKGAGKIAMRVALGTVRYASGNVAHENNKNVDIKTPTATVAVRGTAFTMTVDEIGQSLVILLPNIDGSVGEIEVQTKTGAVVLNRAFQATMVANSEVRPLKPVILNLSESAIDNMLIIRPPTEITK
;
A
#
# COMPACT_ATOMS: atom_id res chain seq x y z
N MET A 1 26.46 -59.54 -5.23
CA MET A 1 25.61 -58.55 -5.94
C MET A 1 25.04 -57.62 -4.92
N LEU A 2 25.67 -56.45 -4.73
CA LEU A 2 25.31 -55.42 -3.73
C LEU A 2 24.48 -54.37 -4.47
N ARG A 3 23.17 -54.29 -4.15
CA ARG A 3 22.27 -53.31 -4.70
C ARG A 3 22.43 -52.01 -3.90
N VAL A 4 23.08 -51.01 -4.47
CA VAL A 4 23.17 -49.66 -3.95
C VAL A 4 21.84 -48.97 -4.26
N ILE A 5 20.99 -48.76 -3.26
CA ILE A 5 19.79 -47.93 -3.34
C ILE A 5 20.24 -46.50 -3.11
N THR A 6 20.38 -45.73 -4.18
CA THR A 6 20.64 -44.29 -4.13
C THR A 6 19.30 -43.60 -3.80
N LEU A 7 19.10 -43.22 -2.53
CA LEU A 7 18.00 -42.42 -2.07
C LEU A 7 18.23 -40.97 -2.50
N LEU A 8 17.58 -40.57 -3.60
CA LEU A 8 17.58 -39.19 -4.08
C LEU A 8 16.71 -38.34 -3.14
N LEU A 9 17.34 -37.69 -2.16
CA LEU A 9 16.69 -36.70 -1.32
C LEU A 9 16.43 -35.47 -2.18
N LEU A 10 15.18 -35.31 -2.68
CA LEU A 10 14.70 -34.04 -3.21
C LEU A 10 14.62 -33.04 -2.04
N LEU A 11 15.61 -32.18 -1.92
CA LEU A 11 15.57 -31.01 -1.08
C LEU A 11 14.54 -30.04 -1.67
N PHE A 12 13.30 -30.15 -1.21
CA PHE A 12 12.31 -29.11 -1.40
C PHE A 12 12.78 -27.91 -0.59
N SER A 13 13.42 -26.96 -1.26
CA SER A 13 13.71 -25.65 -0.67
C SER A 13 12.38 -24.93 -0.40
N ILE A 14 11.88 -25.05 0.82
CA ILE A 14 10.79 -24.23 1.29
C ILE A 14 11.39 -22.82 1.40
N ASN A 15 11.06 -21.94 0.45
CA ASN A 15 11.33 -20.51 0.61
C ASN A 15 10.48 -20.04 1.79
N CYS A 16 11.02 -20.08 2.99
CA CYS A 16 10.44 -19.47 4.17
C CYS A 16 10.72 -17.96 4.06
N PHE A 17 9.81 -17.21 3.47
CA PHE A 17 9.83 -15.77 3.59
C PHE A 17 9.54 -15.46 5.06
N GLY A 18 10.46 -14.78 5.74
CA GLY A 18 10.23 -14.25 7.07
C GLY A 18 9.12 -13.20 7.03
N ALA A 19 8.43 -13.01 8.16
CA ALA A 19 7.50 -11.90 8.29
C ALA A 19 8.28 -10.57 8.09
N VAL A 20 7.70 -9.67 7.31
CA VAL A 20 8.24 -8.33 7.00
C VAL A 20 7.49 -7.23 7.74
N GLY A 21 6.52 -7.61 8.56
CA GLY A 21 5.69 -6.75 9.37
C GLY A 21 4.64 -7.56 10.11
N LYS A 22 3.74 -6.88 10.81
CA LYS A 22 2.66 -7.50 11.60
C LYS A 22 1.41 -6.64 11.61
N ILE A 23 0.28 -7.29 11.88
CA ILE A 23 -0.99 -6.59 12.15
C ILE A 23 -0.92 -5.94 13.52
N THR A 24 -1.14 -4.63 13.57
CA THR A 24 -1.12 -3.80 14.78
C THR A 24 -2.47 -3.18 15.12
N GLU A 25 -3.43 -3.19 14.20
CA GLU A 25 -4.82 -2.81 14.43
C GLU A 25 -5.73 -3.87 13.77
N GLU A 26 -6.75 -4.31 14.49
CA GLU A 26 -7.77 -5.24 13.98
C GLU A 26 -9.14 -4.76 14.46
N LYS A 27 -10.04 -4.51 13.51
CA LYS A 27 -11.46 -4.25 13.75
C LYS A 27 -12.27 -4.99 12.69
N GLY A 28 -13.28 -5.76 13.11
CA GLY A 28 -14.14 -6.51 12.21
C GLY A 28 -13.46 -7.75 11.63
N SER A 29 -13.74 -8.07 10.35
CA SER A 29 -13.25 -9.28 9.70
C SER A 29 -12.36 -8.98 8.50
N ALA A 30 -11.23 -9.68 8.45
CA ALA A 30 -10.30 -9.63 7.34
C ALA A 30 -9.54 -10.95 7.21
N GLU A 31 -9.04 -11.22 6.02
CA GLU A 31 -8.29 -12.42 5.68
C GLU A 31 -6.97 -12.05 5.00
N ILE A 32 -5.96 -12.88 5.22
CA ILE A 32 -4.70 -12.87 4.47
C ILE A 32 -4.70 -14.10 3.58
N THR A 33 -4.47 -13.93 2.29
CA THR A 33 -4.19 -15.04 1.38
C THR A 33 -2.68 -15.13 1.18
N ARG A 34 -2.09 -16.24 1.65
CA ARG A 34 -0.68 -16.57 1.54
C ARG A 34 -0.53 -17.90 0.81
N SER A 35 0.17 -17.92 -0.33
CA SER A 35 0.41 -19.15 -1.13
C SER A 35 -0.88 -19.95 -1.37
N LYS A 36 -1.99 -19.28 -1.68
CA LYS A 36 -3.35 -19.84 -1.90
C LYS A 36 -4.07 -20.31 -0.62
N THR A 37 -3.47 -20.18 0.55
CA THR A 37 -4.10 -20.50 1.83
C THR A 37 -4.67 -19.24 2.46
N LYS A 38 -5.90 -19.31 2.97
CA LYS A 38 -6.53 -18.22 3.70
C LYS A 38 -6.20 -18.32 5.18
N ILE A 39 -5.76 -17.22 5.75
CA ILE A 39 -5.39 -17.07 7.16
C ILE A 39 -6.20 -15.89 7.72
N GLY A 40 -6.76 -16.04 8.91
CA GLY A 40 -7.45 -14.93 9.58
C GLY A 40 -6.46 -13.79 9.90
N ALA A 41 -6.82 -12.56 9.52
CA ALA A 41 -6.02 -11.38 9.80
C ALA A 41 -6.26 -10.93 11.25
N LYS A 42 -5.51 -11.47 12.20
CA LYS A 42 -5.62 -11.21 13.64
C LYS A 42 -4.48 -10.34 14.14
N LEU A 43 -4.70 -9.66 15.27
CA LEU A 43 -3.65 -8.89 15.93
C LEU A 43 -2.38 -9.72 16.12
N ASN A 44 -1.22 -9.15 15.81
CA ASN A 44 0.10 -9.80 15.81
C ASN A 44 0.32 -10.89 14.75
N THR A 45 -0.63 -11.16 13.85
CA THR A 45 -0.34 -12.02 12.68
C THR A 45 0.76 -11.38 11.84
N GLY A 46 1.80 -12.15 11.54
CA GLY A 46 2.90 -11.71 10.68
C GLY A 46 2.43 -11.55 9.23
N ILE A 47 2.92 -10.51 8.57
CA ILE A 47 2.73 -10.24 7.14
C ILE A 47 4.01 -10.63 6.41
N GLU A 48 3.88 -11.31 5.28
CA GLU A 48 5.00 -11.71 4.42
C GLU A 48 4.90 -11.04 3.04
N SER A 49 6.02 -10.98 2.34
CA SER A 49 6.00 -10.63 0.91
C SER A 49 5.10 -11.61 0.15
N MET A 50 4.39 -11.14 -0.86
CA MET A 50 3.38 -11.85 -1.65
C MET A 50 2.05 -12.14 -0.94
N ASP A 51 1.85 -11.65 0.29
CA ASP A 51 0.54 -11.72 0.94
C ASP A 51 -0.49 -10.80 0.26
N SER A 52 -1.73 -11.27 0.20
CA SER A 52 -2.90 -10.45 -0.14
C SER A 52 -3.76 -10.27 1.11
N VAL A 53 -3.93 -9.04 1.56
CA VAL A 53 -4.79 -8.67 2.68
C VAL A 53 -6.12 -8.19 2.13
N GLU A 54 -7.23 -8.81 2.56
CA GLU A 54 -8.58 -8.49 2.11
C GLU A 54 -9.50 -8.26 3.31
N THR A 55 -10.10 -7.09 3.36
CA THR A 55 -11.05 -6.71 4.40
C THR A 55 -12.48 -6.85 3.87
N VAL A 56 -13.39 -7.35 4.69
CA VAL A 56 -14.83 -7.37 4.40
C VAL A 56 -15.49 -6.21 5.14
N ASN A 57 -15.84 -6.43 6.41
CA ASN A 57 -16.45 -5.40 7.27
C ASN A 57 -15.46 -5.08 8.40
N GLY A 58 -14.38 -4.36 8.09
CA GLY A 58 -13.37 -4.12 9.09
C GLY A 58 -12.21 -3.26 8.62
N VAL A 59 -11.32 -3.02 9.54
CA VAL A 59 -10.10 -2.25 9.34
C VAL A 59 -8.92 -3.03 9.86
N ILE A 60 -7.85 -3.09 9.09
CA ILE A 60 -6.58 -3.70 9.46
C ILE A 60 -5.48 -2.65 9.38
N GLY A 61 -4.75 -2.47 10.47
CA GLY A 61 -3.49 -1.72 10.50
C GLY A 61 -2.31 -2.67 10.46
N ILE A 62 -1.37 -2.42 9.58
CA ILE A 62 -0.12 -3.17 9.43
C ILE A 62 1.03 -2.23 9.77
N THR A 63 1.96 -2.69 10.59
CA THR A 63 3.25 -2.01 10.80
C THR A 63 4.35 -2.92 10.27
N PHE A 64 5.12 -2.41 9.32
CA PHE A 64 6.26 -3.11 8.72
C PHE A 64 7.53 -2.90 9.53
N ASP A 65 8.55 -3.70 9.27
CA ASP A 65 9.82 -3.70 10.01
C ASP A 65 10.63 -2.41 9.86
N ASP A 66 10.34 -1.62 8.81
CA ASP A 66 10.93 -0.28 8.59
C ASP A 66 10.11 0.86 9.21
N ASP A 67 9.13 0.55 10.06
CA ASP A 67 8.13 1.47 10.62
C ASP A 67 7.14 2.07 9.62
N THR A 68 7.10 1.61 8.37
CA THR A 68 6.00 1.92 7.44
C THR A 68 4.68 1.43 8.03
N LYS A 69 3.67 2.29 8.00
CA LYS A 69 2.31 1.96 8.47
C LYS A 69 1.32 2.00 7.33
N VAL A 70 0.54 0.94 7.24
CA VAL A 70 -0.52 0.82 6.24
C VAL A 70 -1.82 0.47 6.93
N ARG A 71 -2.88 1.22 6.64
CA ARG A 71 -4.22 0.97 7.15
C ARG A 71 -5.13 0.64 5.99
N VAL A 72 -5.69 -0.55 6.00
CA VAL A 72 -6.62 -1.09 4.99
C VAL A 72 -8.02 -0.99 5.57
N THR A 73 -8.90 -0.19 4.94
CA THR A 73 -10.27 0.00 5.42
C THR A 73 -11.20 -1.11 4.91
N GLU A 74 -12.47 -1.07 5.26
CA GLU A 74 -13.44 -2.07 4.82
C GLU A 74 -13.56 -2.16 3.28
N HIS A 75 -13.96 -3.34 2.80
CA HIS A 75 -14.11 -3.64 1.36
C HIS A 75 -12.87 -3.32 0.52
N SER A 76 -11.69 -3.57 1.08
CA SER A 76 -10.42 -3.22 0.43
C SER A 76 -9.55 -4.46 0.21
N LYS A 77 -8.70 -4.37 -0.82
CA LYS A 77 -7.73 -5.40 -1.16
C LYS A 77 -6.36 -4.80 -1.43
N LEU A 78 -5.40 -5.18 -0.59
CA LEU A 78 -3.99 -4.80 -0.66
C LEU A 78 -3.13 -6.02 -0.91
N LEU A 79 -2.21 -5.94 -1.88
CA LEU A 79 -1.18 -6.94 -2.14
C LEU A 79 0.17 -6.38 -1.74
N ILE A 80 0.96 -7.17 -1.02
CA ILE A 80 2.35 -6.87 -0.67
C ILE A 80 3.22 -7.57 -1.72
N ASP A 81 3.58 -6.87 -2.81
CA ASP A 81 4.32 -7.51 -3.90
C ASP A 81 5.77 -7.82 -3.51
N ASP A 82 6.43 -6.87 -2.85
CA ASP A 82 7.82 -7.00 -2.44
C ASP A 82 8.10 -6.09 -1.25
N PHE A 83 8.82 -6.58 -0.26
CA PHE A 83 9.29 -5.79 0.85
C PHE A 83 10.68 -6.27 1.27
N VAL A 84 11.66 -5.37 1.17
CA VAL A 84 13.04 -5.62 1.58
C VAL A 84 13.46 -4.49 2.51
N TYR A 85 13.93 -4.84 3.68
CA TYR A 85 14.51 -3.89 4.62
C TYR A 85 15.61 -4.56 5.45
N ASP A 86 16.76 -3.91 5.51
CA ASP A 86 17.87 -4.26 6.39
C ASP A 86 18.37 -2.96 7.05
N PRO A 87 18.22 -2.77 8.36
CA PRO A 87 18.63 -1.56 9.04
C PRO A 87 20.14 -1.29 8.98
N LYS A 88 20.93 -2.29 8.59
CA LYS A 88 22.38 -2.18 8.42
C LYS A 88 22.77 -1.73 7.01
N SER A 89 21.88 -1.88 6.04
CA SER A 89 22.13 -1.62 4.61
C SER A 89 21.31 -0.39 4.16
N LYS A 90 21.69 0.79 4.65
CA LYS A 90 20.98 2.04 4.34
C LYS A 90 20.79 2.27 2.85
N GLY A 91 19.56 2.64 2.47
CA GLY A 91 19.19 2.94 1.10
C GLY A 91 19.00 1.73 0.18
N ALA A 92 19.22 0.50 0.66
CA ALA A 92 18.98 -0.73 -0.11
C ALA A 92 17.55 -1.29 0.03
N GLY A 93 16.74 -0.73 0.95
CA GLY A 93 15.37 -1.15 1.18
C GLY A 93 14.49 -0.94 -0.05
N LYS A 94 13.41 -1.72 -0.16
CA LYS A 94 12.42 -1.63 -1.25
C LYS A 94 11.03 -1.97 -0.75
N ILE A 95 10.03 -1.20 -1.15
CA ILE A 95 8.62 -1.46 -0.91
C ILE A 95 7.88 -1.42 -2.23
N ALA A 96 7.18 -2.50 -2.56
CA ALA A 96 6.27 -2.56 -3.68
C ALA A 96 4.93 -3.16 -3.22
N MET A 97 3.85 -2.40 -3.42
CA MET A 97 2.50 -2.79 -3.02
C MET A 97 1.50 -2.51 -4.14
N ARG A 98 0.37 -3.20 -4.12
CA ARG A 98 -0.78 -2.91 -5.00
C ARG A 98 -2.06 -2.77 -4.21
N VAL A 99 -2.75 -1.67 -4.42
CA VAL A 99 -4.13 -1.48 -3.97
C VAL A 99 -5.04 -1.86 -5.14
N ALA A 100 -5.70 -3.00 -5.02
CA ALA A 100 -6.56 -3.52 -6.09
C ALA A 100 -7.99 -3.00 -6.00
N LEU A 101 -8.48 -2.71 -4.80
CA LEU A 101 -9.82 -2.22 -4.52
C LEU A 101 -9.86 -1.53 -3.16
N GLY A 102 -10.77 -0.59 -2.98
CA GLY A 102 -11.08 0.06 -1.70
C GLY A 102 -10.07 1.13 -1.29
N THR A 103 -10.01 1.46 -0.01
CA THR A 103 -9.22 2.56 0.52
C THR A 103 -8.07 2.07 1.39
N VAL A 104 -6.87 2.58 1.10
CA VAL A 104 -5.66 2.30 1.85
C VAL A 104 -5.00 3.63 2.24
N ARG A 105 -4.67 3.79 3.52
CA ARG A 105 -3.82 4.87 4.03
C ARG A 105 -2.41 4.34 4.24
N TYR A 106 -1.44 5.07 3.76
CA TYR A 106 -0.02 4.78 3.86
C TYR A 106 0.68 5.90 4.63
N ALA A 107 1.63 5.55 5.49
CA ALA A 107 2.55 6.48 6.12
C ALA A 107 3.96 5.92 6.02
N SER A 108 4.87 6.73 5.51
CA SER A 108 6.26 6.36 5.23
C SER A 108 7.04 5.97 6.48
N GLY A 109 7.79 4.87 6.37
CA GLY A 109 8.83 4.46 7.29
C GLY A 109 10.24 4.77 6.75
N ASN A 110 11.22 4.03 7.28
CA ASN A 110 12.65 4.30 7.04
C ASN A 110 13.06 4.13 5.56
N VAL A 111 12.51 3.15 4.83
CA VAL A 111 12.85 2.91 3.41
C VAL A 111 12.59 4.15 2.57
N ALA A 112 11.44 4.80 2.73
CA ALA A 112 11.10 6.01 1.98
C ALA A 112 11.95 7.23 2.37
N HIS A 113 12.38 7.30 3.63
CA HIS A 113 13.24 8.37 4.12
C HIS A 113 14.70 8.20 3.68
N GLU A 114 15.18 6.97 3.58
CA GLU A 114 16.55 6.67 3.16
C GLU A 114 16.74 6.79 1.64
N ASN A 115 15.75 6.37 0.86
CA ASN A 115 15.77 6.46 -0.60
C ASN A 115 14.35 6.56 -1.16
N ASN A 116 13.99 7.75 -1.60
CA ASN A 116 12.67 8.08 -2.11
C ASN A 116 12.28 7.41 -3.44
N LYS A 117 13.20 6.66 -4.08
CA LYS A 117 12.95 5.90 -5.31
C LYS A 117 12.58 4.45 -5.05
N ASN A 118 12.60 4.03 -3.79
CA ASN A 118 12.45 2.63 -3.42
C ASN A 118 11.05 2.26 -2.93
N VAL A 119 10.08 3.18 -3.03
CA VAL A 119 8.70 2.93 -2.65
C VAL A 119 7.76 3.19 -3.82
N ASP A 120 7.20 2.11 -4.35
CA ASP A 120 6.21 2.12 -5.42
C ASP A 120 4.91 1.49 -4.96
N ILE A 121 3.82 2.25 -5.00
CA ILE A 121 2.49 1.74 -4.72
C ILE A 121 1.63 1.85 -5.97
N LYS A 122 1.12 0.72 -6.44
CA LYS A 122 0.38 0.62 -7.69
C LYS A 122 -1.12 0.50 -7.45
N THR A 123 -1.88 1.05 -8.37
CA THR A 123 -3.31 0.78 -8.56
C THR A 123 -3.51 0.20 -9.97
N PRO A 124 -4.72 -0.23 -10.35
CA PRO A 124 -5.00 -0.63 -11.72
C PRO A 124 -4.71 0.47 -12.76
N THR A 125 -4.77 1.74 -12.36
CA THR A 125 -4.69 2.88 -13.26
C THR A 125 -3.43 3.74 -13.11
N ALA A 126 -2.71 3.66 -11.99
CA ALA A 126 -1.56 4.52 -11.70
C ALA A 126 -0.46 3.83 -10.90
N THR A 127 0.72 4.42 -10.92
CA THR A 127 1.80 4.16 -9.96
C THR A 127 2.04 5.42 -9.13
N VAL A 128 2.13 5.26 -7.82
CA VAL A 128 2.44 6.33 -6.87
C VAL A 128 3.84 6.11 -6.33
N ALA A 129 4.76 7.01 -6.69
CA ALA A 129 6.11 7.07 -6.11
C ALA A 129 6.08 7.97 -4.88
N VAL A 130 6.62 7.48 -3.75
CA VAL A 130 6.46 8.10 -2.43
C VAL A 130 7.78 8.66 -1.93
N ARG A 131 7.77 9.91 -1.49
CA ARG A 131 8.94 10.62 -0.97
C ARG A 131 8.69 11.10 0.46
N GLY A 132 8.73 10.16 1.40
CA GLY A 132 8.72 10.46 2.84
C GLY A 132 7.46 11.20 3.32
N THR A 133 6.27 10.66 3.09
CA THR A 133 5.01 11.30 3.47
C THR A 133 3.89 10.30 3.77
N ALA A 134 2.79 10.80 4.29
CA ALA A 134 1.53 10.07 4.41
C ALA A 134 0.59 10.43 3.25
N PHE A 135 -0.21 9.48 2.81
CA PHE A 135 -1.29 9.70 1.84
C PHE A 135 -2.37 8.63 1.97
N THR A 136 -3.52 8.89 1.38
CA THR A 136 -4.56 7.88 1.19
C THR A 136 -4.86 7.71 -0.29
N MET A 137 -5.20 6.49 -0.68
CA MET A 137 -5.69 6.20 -2.01
C MET A 137 -6.94 5.34 -1.95
N THR A 138 -7.86 5.60 -2.86
CA THR A 138 -9.08 4.82 -3.03
C THR A 138 -9.14 4.33 -4.48
N VAL A 139 -9.42 3.04 -4.64
CA VAL A 139 -9.64 2.39 -5.93
C VAL A 139 -11.08 1.89 -5.96
N ASP A 140 -11.84 2.31 -6.95
CA ASP A 140 -13.22 1.87 -7.15
C ASP A 140 -13.31 0.54 -7.92
N GLU A 141 -14.51 0.03 -8.10
CA GLU A 141 -14.80 -1.25 -8.76
C GLU A 141 -14.43 -1.26 -10.25
N ILE A 142 -14.33 -0.11 -10.89
CA ILE A 142 -13.89 0.01 -12.29
C ILE A 142 -12.41 0.37 -12.43
N GLY A 143 -11.68 0.42 -11.30
CA GLY A 143 -10.24 0.65 -11.23
C GLY A 143 -9.81 2.11 -11.23
N GLN A 144 -10.75 3.08 -11.19
CA GLN A 144 -10.39 4.50 -11.03
C GLN A 144 -9.71 4.72 -9.69
N SER A 145 -8.75 5.61 -9.65
CA SER A 145 -7.95 5.86 -8.46
C SER A 145 -8.05 7.33 -8.05
N LEU A 146 -8.37 7.57 -6.78
CA LEU A 146 -8.25 8.86 -6.13
C LEU A 146 -7.06 8.81 -5.17
N VAL A 147 -6.15 9.76 -5.24
CA VAL A 147 -4.98 9.86 -4.38
C VAL A 147 -4.98 11.22 -3.68
N ILE A 148 -4.83 11.23 -2.36
CA ILE A 148 -4.85 12.44 -1.52
C ILE A 148 -3.59 12.44 -0.66
N LEU A 149 -2.76 13.48 -0.80
CA LEU A 149 -1.59 13.69 0.05
C LEU A 149 -2.02 14.17 1.43
N LEU A 150 -1.51 13.55 2.48
CA LEU A 150 -1.81 13.87 3.87
C LEU A 150 -0.57 14.49 4.55
N PRO A 151 -0.77 15.33 5.57
CA PRO A 151 0.32 15.72 6.44
C PRO A 151 0.82 14.51 7.24
N ASN A 152 2.09 14.51 7.59
CA ASN A 152 2.68 13.61 8.57
C ASN A 152 2.17 13.96 9.98
N ILE A 153 2.42 13.09 10.96
CA ILE A 153 2.01 13.30 12.38
C ILE A 153 2.62 14.59 12.95
N ASP A 154 3.81 14.99 12.51
CA ASP A 154 4.50 16.21 12.92
C ASP A 154 4.03 17.46 12.16
N GLY A 155 3.03 17.33 11.28
CA GLY A 155 2.49 18.39 10.44
C GLY A 155 3.32 18.70 9.20
N SER A 156 4.46 18.08 9.01
CA SER A 156 5.24 18.20 7.76
C SER A 156 4.50 17.54 6.59
N VAL A 157 4.82 17.97 5.38
CA VAL A 157 4.25 17.41 4.14
C VAL A 157 5.40 17.06 3.21
N GLY A 158 5.47 15.80 2.82
CA GLY A 158 6.41 15.36 1.80
C GLY A 158 5.83 15.51 0.39
N GLU A 159 6.23 14.64 -0.50
CA GLU A 159 5.84 14.67 -1.90
C GLU A 159 5.46 13.27 -2.38
N ILE A 160 4.46 13.19 -3.24
CA ILE A 160 4.16 11.99 -4.03
C ILE A 160 4.02 12.36 -5.50
N GLU A 161 4.46 11.45 -6.37
CA GLU A 161 4.27 11.54 -7.81
C GLU A 161 3.29 10.46 -8.25
N VAL A 162 2.17 10.87 -8.87
CA VAL A 162 1.17 9.97 -9.41
C VAL A 162 1.36 9.89 -10.91
N GLN A 163 1.70 8.71 -11.42
CA GLN A 163 2.12 8.47 -12.78
C GLN A 163 1.20 7.50 -13.51
N THR A 164 0.92 7.79 -14.78
CA THR A 164 0.28 6.90 -15.76
C THR A 164 1.20 6.70 -16.97
N LYS A 165 0.77 5.94 -17.95
CA LYS A 165 1.53 5.79 -19.22
C LYS A 165 1.70 7.09 -20.01
N THR A 166 0.82 8.07 -19.81
CA THR A 166 0.76 9.29 -20.61
C THR A 166 1.20 10.54 -19.87
N GLY A 167 1.59 10.43 -18.61
CA GLY A 167 2.14 11.54 -17.84
C GLY A 167 2.01 11.38 -16.33
N ALA A 168 2.50 12.38 -15.63
CA ALA A 168 2.53 12.39 -14.18
C ALA A 168 2.06 13.74 -13.62
N VAL A 169 1.64 13.73 -12.36
CA VAL A 169 1.40 14.92 -11.54
C VAL A 169 2.07 14.74 -10.19
N VAL A 170 2.50 15.86 -9.59
CA VAL A 170 3.11 15.87 -8.26
C VAL A 170 2.13 16.50 -7.29
N LEU A 171 1.95 15.86 -6.13
CA LEU A 171 1.25 16.38 -4.97
C LEU A 171 2.29 16.72 -3.91
N ASN A 172 2.33 17.97 -3.43
CA ASN A 172 3.31 18.47 -2.46
C ASN A 172 2.71 19.45 -1.45
N ARG A 173 1.38 19.47 -1.33
CA ARG A 173 0.65 20.26 -0.33
C ARG A 173 -0.34 19.35 0.39
N ALA A 174 -0.54 19.59 1.69
CA ALA A 174 -1.52 18.88 2.48
C ALA A 174 -2.91 18.94 1.81
N PHE A 175 -3.61 17.80 1.81
CA PHE A 175 -4.94 17.60 1.22
C PHE A 175 -5.02 17.85 -0.29
N GLN A 176 -3.89 17.95 -0.96
CA GLN A 176 -3.85 17.99 -2.41
C GLN A 176 -4.20 16.60 -2.96
N ALA A 177 -5.09 16.56 -3.94
CA ALA A 177 -5.64 15.33 -4.49
C ALA A 177 -5.58 15.33 -6.02
N THR A 178 -5.48 14.13 -6.59
CA THR A 178 -5.65 13.89 -8.02
C THR A 178 -6.47 12.63 -8.24
N MET A 179 -7.15 12.56 -9.38
CA MET A 179 -7.88 11.38 -9.82
C MET A 179 -7.31 10.84 -11.12
N VAL A 180 -7.32 9.51 -11.26
CA VAL A 180 -6.88 8.78 -12.45
C VAL A 180 -8.00 7.88 -12.91
N ALA A 181 -8.59 8.20 -14.06
CA ALA A 181 -9.71 7.44 -14.62
C ALA A 181 -9.27 6.10 -15.24
N ASN A 182 -8.13 6.09 -15.93
CA ASN A 182 -7.52 4.88 -16.49
C ASN A 182 -6.02 5.12 -16.77
N SER A 183 -5.28 4.05 -17.06
CA SER A 183 -3.81 4.11 -17.26
C SER A 183 -3.37 4.83 -18.54
N GLU A 184 -4.28 5.06 -19.51
CA GLU A 184 -3.99 5.67 -20.80
C GLU A 184 -4.23 7.19 -20.81
N VAL A 185 -4.74 7.76 -19.72
CA VAL A 185 -4.93 9.19 -19.58
C VAL A 185 -4.04 9.74 -18.46
N ARG A 186 -3.61 10.99 -18.62
CA ARG A 186 -2.85 11.69 -17.59
C ARG A 186 -3.71 11.89 -16.33
N PRO A 187 -3.13 11.81 -15.13
CA PRO A 187 -3.83 12.20 -13.91
C PRO A 187 -4.40 13.61 -14.00
N LEU A 188 -5.55 13.86 -13.40
CA LEU A 188 -6.15 15.19 -13.37
C LEU A 188 -5.22 16.19 -12.68
N LYS A 189 -5.37 17.48 -13.01
CA LYS A 189 -4.64 18.54 -12.30
C LYS A 189 -4.94 18.47 -10.81
N PRO A 190 -3.90 18.54 -9.96
CA PRO A 190 -4.09 18.48 -8.52
C PRO A 190 -4.97 19.63 -8.00
N VAL A 191 -5.91 19.29 -7.12
CA VAL A 191 -6.79 20.24 -6.41
C VAL A 191 -6.62 20.07 -4.91
N ILE A 192 -6.79 21.14 -4.13
CA ILE A 192 -6.77 21.04 -2.66
C ILE A 192 -8.21 20.77 -2.20
N LEU A 193 -8.38 19.68 -1.45
CA LEU A 193 -9.67 19.34 -0.85
C LEU A 193 -9.80 20.04 0.51
N ASN A 194 -10.95 20.63 0.75
CA ASN A 194 -11.26 21.21 2.07
C ASN A 194 -11.90 20.15 2.98
N LEU A 195 -11.07 19.19 3.42
CA LEU A 195 -11.48 18.05 4.24
C LEU A 195 -10.77 18.10 5.59
N SER A 196 -11.48 17.71 6.65
CA SER A 196 -10.85 17.43 7.93
C SER A 196 -10.18 16.03 7.90
N GLU A 197 -9.16 15.81 8.71
CA GLU A 197 -8.51 14.47 8.82
C GLU A 197 -9.53 13.40 9.22
N SER A 198 -10.46 13.72 10.12
CA SER A 198 -11.54 12.80 10.52
C SER A 198 -12.47 12.44 9.36
N ALA A 199 -12.70 13.34 8.42
CA ALA A 199 -13.46 13.02 7.21
C ALA A 199 -12.69 12.05 6.31
N ILE A 200 -11.36 12.20 6.21
CA ILE A 200 -10.51 11.32 5.41
C ILE A 200 -10.43 9.91 6.01
N ASP A 201 -10.33 9.79 7.32
CA ASP A 201 -10.28 8.49 8.00
C ASP A 201 -11.57 7.67 7.85
N ASN A 202 -12.69 8.35 7.57
CA ASN A 202 -14.00 7.73 7.37
C ASN A 202 -14.44 7.72 5.90
N MET A 203 -13.58 8.15 4.97
CA MET A 203 -13.93 8.22 3.56
C MET A 203 -14.00 6.84 2.92
N LEU A 204 -15.22 6.37 2.71
CA LEU A 204 -15.60 5.44 1.66
C LEU A 204 -15.89 6.27 0.41
N ILE A 205 -14.87 6.77 -0.28
CA ILE A 205 -15.12 7.59 -1.47
C ILE A 205 -15.37 6.70 -2.66
N ILE A 206 -16.63 6.61 -3.03
CA ILE A 206 -17.08 6.00 -4.28
C ILE A 206 -17.21 7.04 -5.41
N ARG A 207 -17.16 8.36 -5.10
CA ARG A 207 -17.27 9.45 -6.09
C ARG A 207 -16.35 10.61 -5.75
N PRO A 208 -15.62 11.18 -6.73
CA PRO A 208 -14.84 12.39 -6.51
C PRO A 208 -15.81 13.56 -6.17
N PRO A 209 -15.42 14.46 -5.27
CA PRO A 209 -16.16 15.68 -5.04
C PRO A 209 -16.24 16.48 -6.36
N THR A 210 -17.42 16.89 -6.76
CA THR A 210 -17.59 17.87 -7.84
C THR A 210 -17.00 19.20 -7.39
N GLU A 211 -16.12 19.81 -8.21
CA GLU A 211 -15.66 21.18 -7.99
C GLU A 211 -16.87 22.10 -7.83
N ILE A 212 -17.01 22.72 -6.67
CA ILE A 212 -17.91 23.86 -6.51
C ILE A 212 -17.16 25.07 -7.07
N THR A 213 -17.32 25.31 -8.36
CA THR A 213 -16.93 26.57 -8.99
C THR A 213 -17.78 27.69 -8.38
N LYS A 214 -17.15 28.55 -7.58
CA LYS A 214 -17.67 29.87 -7.22
C LYS A 214 -17.11 30.91 -8.16
#